data_fe1c8ba260b50a6dbc69cbf3fb950ce9
#
_entry.id   fe1c8ba260b50a6dbc69cbf3fb950ce9
#
_cell.length_a   1.000
_cell.length_b   1.000
_cell.length_c   1.000
_cell.angle_alpha   90.00
_cell.angle_beta   90.00
_cell.angle_gamma   90.00
#
_symmetry.space_group_name_H-M   'P 1'
#
loop_
_entity.id
_entity.type
_entity.pdbx_description
1 polymer ?
#
loop_
_entity_poly.entity_id
_entity_poly.type
_entity_poly.pdbx_seq_one_letter_code
_entity_poly.pdbx_strand_id
1 'polypeptide(L)'
;MTNSTKIQGPIQGGKYGWPFAASMLDMDTLDYSEHEYFLQGEATRFRMKDGAEQGRSGFWQAESAGVADFKTRFIVYAPRNPANFNGTVVLTWNNVTAGHDLFQADSKTIFENGFALVCLTTQKAGIEGLPPLHQGLHGWDAERYSDLHIPSDDLSFDIFSQAAELIGPNRAVEGIDPMSGLKVERVIAQGASQSAGRLATFINAIAPIRNPIDGFILQIYFGSGTALEVGDTLVDINKPLPGNAAKRLQGKNLLRDDLGVPIFVVNSELEAIACFGVRQPNTET
;
A
#
# COMPACT_ATOMS: atom_id res chain seq x y z
N MET A 1 -9.72 -21.03 6.72
CA MET A 1 -10.85 -20.59 5.87
C MET A 1 -10.23 -19.80 4.74
N THR A 2 -10.37 -20.24 3.51
CA THR A 2 -9.85 -19.54 2.34
C THR A 2 -10.75 -18.33 2.12
N ASN A 3 -10.30 -17.13 2.54
CA ASN A 3 -10.95 -15.89 2.17
C ASN A 3 -10.97 -15.81 0.64
N SER A 4 -12.15 -15.87 0.05
CA SER A 4 -12.29 -15.77 -1.40
C SER A 4 -12.17 -14.30 -1.83
N THR A 5 -10.95 -13.80 -1.85
CA THR A 5 -10.66 -12.48 -2.43
C THR A 5 -11.01 -12.52 -3.92
N LYS A 6 -11.82 -11.57 -4.39
CA LYS A 6 -12.30 -11.51 -5.78
C LYS A 6 -11.75 -10.27 -6.46
N ILE A 7 -11.35 -10.46 -7.73
CA ILE A 7 -10.96 -9.36 -8.63
C ILE A 7 -12.08 -9.14 -9.62
N GLN A 8 -12.41 -7.88 -9.86
CA GLN A 8 -13.32 -7.43 -10.92
C GLN A 8 -12.56 -6.49 -11.85
N GLY A 9 -12.71 -6.66 -13.15
CA GLY A 9 -12.09 -5.75 -14.13
C GLY A 9 -11.64 -6.46 -15.40
N PRO A 10 -10.92 -5.75 -16.29
CA PRO A 10 -10.59 -4.32 -16.18
C PRO A 10 -11.84 -3.44 -16.10
N ILE A 11 -11.81 -2.44 -15.22
CA ILE A 11 -12.95 -1.54 -14.99
C ILE A 11 -13.03 -0.54 -16.14
N GLN A 12 -14.22 -0.38 -16.68
CA GLN A 12 -14.52 0.52 -17.79
C GLN A 12 -15.63 1.51 -17.40
N GLY A 13 -15.74 2.61 -18.11
CA GLY A 13 -16.81 3.59 -17.93
C GLY A 13 -16.57 4.55 -16.77
N GLY A 14 -17.68 4.99 -16.14
CA GLY A 14 -17.72 6.09 -15.21
C GLY A 14 -17.81 7.45 -15.91
N LYS A 15 -17.99 8.51 -15.13
CA LYS A 15 -18.17 9.89 -15.62
C LYS A 15 -17.03 10.38 -16.52
N TYR A 16 -15.80 10.00 -16.19
CA TYR A 16 -14.62 10.49 -16.91
C TYR A 16 -14.07 9.48 -17.92
N GLY A 17 -14.44 8.20 -17.85
CA GLY A 17 -13.97 7.13 -18.73
C GLY A 17 -12.55 6.62 -18.47
N TRP A 18 -11.80 7.22 -17.53
CA TRP A 18 -10.46 6.78 -17.10
C TRP A 18 -10.37 6.72 -15.57
N PRO A 19 -9.41 5.97 -15.00
CA PRO A 19 -9.27 5.87 -13.55
C PRO A 19 -8.76 7.17 -12.91
N PHE A 20 -9.16 7.42 -11.66
CA PHE A 20 -8.57 8.49 -10.86
C PHE A 20 -7.06 8.29 -10.69
N ALA A 21 -6.29 9.36 -10.84
CA ALA A 21 -4.82 9.33 -10.78
C ALA A 21 -4.19 8.39 -11.82
N ALA A 22 -4.79 8.28 -13.02
CA ALA A 22 -4.15 7.68 -14.18
C ALA A 22 -2.80 8.35 -14.47
N SER A 23 -1.84 7.60 -15.02
CA SER A 23 -0.54 8.18 -15.36
C SER A 23 -0.65 9.31 -16.37
N MET A 24 0.15 10.35 -16.17
CA MET A 24 0.31 11.46 -17.14
C MET A 24 1.32 11.12 -18.24
N LEU A 25 1.99 9.97 -18.14
CA LEU A 25 2.92 9.49 -19.16
C LEU A 25 2.15 8.83 -20.32
N ASP A 26 2.68 8.93 -21.51
CA ASP A 26 2.14 8.28 -22.69
C ASP A 26 2.47 6.77 -22.65
N MET A 27 1.51 5.98 -22.17
CA MET A 27 1.64 4.53 -22.05
C MET A 27 1.79 3.83 -23.39
N ASP A 28 1.23 4.39 -24.48
CA ASP A 28 1.36 3.83 -25.81
C ASP A 28 2.80 3.97 -26.31
N THR A 29 3.43 5.13 -26.14
CA THR A 29 4.84 5.35 -26.48
C THR A 29 5.78 4.46 -25.65
N LEU A 30 5.42 4.14 -24.41
CA LEU A 30 6.19 3.28 -23.53
C LEU A 30 5.93 1.77 -23.75
N ASP A 31 4.98 1.41 -24.62
CA ASP A 31 4.49 0.03 -24.83
C ASP A 31 3.98 -0.64 -23.56
N TYR A 32 3.23 0.14 -22.74
CA TYR A 32 2.60 -0.32 -21.50
C TYR A 32 1.08 -0.29 -21.61
N SER A 33 0.44 -1.22 -20.91
CA SER A 33 -0.99 -1.20 -20.62
C SER A 33 -1.24 -0.51 -19.28
N GLU A 34 -2.37 0.21 -19.17
CA GLU A 34 -2.92 0.73 -17.93
C GLU A 34 -4.31 0.12 -17.74
N HIS A 35 -4.49 -0.64 -16.65
CA HIS A 35 -5.77 -1.26 -16.34
C HIS A 35 -6.11 -1.10 -14.86
N GLU A 36 -7.35 -0.70 -14.59
CA GLU A 36 -7.87 -0.63 -13.23
C GLU A 36 -8.70 -1.86 -12.90
N TYR A 37 -8.56 -2.33 -11.66
CA TYR A 37 -9.29 -3.46 -11.11
C TYR A 37 -9.86 -3.10 -9.74
N PHE A 38 -10.98 -3.75 -9.38
CA PHE A 38 -11.47 -3.75 -8.01
C PHE A 38 -11.12 -5.05 -7.32
N LEU A 39 -10.73 -4.91 -6.05
CA LEU A 39 -10.38 -5.98 -5.13
C LEU A 39 -11.40 -6.00 -4.01
N GLN A 40 -12.04 -7.13 -3.76
CA GLN A 40 -13.02 -7.26 -2.69
C GLN A 40 -12.90 -8.59 -1.95
N GLY A 41 -13.26 -8.58 -0.68
CA GLY A 41 -13.24 -9.77 0.18
C GLY A 41 -13.31 -9.38 1.65
N GLU A 42 -12.89 -10.29 2.51
CA GLU A 42 -12.69 -10.03 3.92
C GLU A 42 -11.21 -9.73 4.18
N ALA A 43 -10.93 -8.73 5.01
CA ALA A 43 -9.57 -8.43 5.48
C ALA A 43 -9.51 -8.49 7.01
N THR A 44 -8.35 -8.92 7.50
CA THR A 44 -8.05 -9.06 8.92
C THR A 44 -7.70 -7.70 9.52
N ARG A 45 -8.33 -7.36 10.63
CA ARG A 45 -7.87 -6.31 11.54
C ARG A 45 -6.74 -6.85 12.39
N PHE A 46 -5.72 -6.03 12.58
CA PHE A 46 -4.64 -6.35 13.50
C PHE A 46 -4.65 -5.42 14.70
N ARG A 47 -4.23 -5.95 15.86
CA ARG A 47 -3.98 -5.18 17.08
C ARG A 47 -2.63 -5.54 17.67
N MET A 48 -2.12 -4.69 18.53
CA MET A 48 -0.96 -5.07 19.35
C MET A 48 -1.38 -6.15 20.36
N LYS A 49 -0.52 -7.16 20.55
CA LYS A 49 -0.73 -8.16 21.62
C LYS A 49 -0.82 -7.48 22.98
N ASP A 50 -1.53 -8.11 23.90
CA ASP A 50 -1.65 -7.59 25.26
C ASP A 50 -0.26 -7.40 25.91
N GLY A 51 -0.03 -6.21 26.43
CA GLY A 51 1.25 -5.80 27.01
C GLY A 51 2.32 -5.38 26.00
N ALA A 52 2.09 -5.55 24.70
CA ALA A 52 2.98 -5.05 23.66
C ALA A 52 2.65 -3.60 23.27
N GLU A 53 3.64 -2.90 22.77
CA GLU A 53 3.52 -1.50 22.31
C GLU A 53 4.26 -1.27 21.01
N GLN A 54 3.88 -0.23 20.27
CA GLN A 54 4.60 0.25 19.09
C GLN A 54 5.79 1.11 19.55
N GLY A 55 6.75 0.46 20.22
CA GLY A 55 7.90 1.10 20.82
C GLY A 55 9.05 1.32 19.84
N ARG A 56 10.15 1.95 20.37
CA ARG A 56 11.32 2.37 19.61
C ARG A 56 12.05 1.25 18.89
N SER A 57 12.06 0.02 19.44
CA SER A 57 12.85 -1.10 18.91
C SER A 57 12.45 -1.56 17.51
N GLY A 58 11.19 -1.34 17.10
CA GLY A 58 10.64 -1.88 15.85
C GLY A 58 10.21 -3.35 15.92
N PHE A 59 10.57 -4.10 16.93
CA PHE A 59 10.16 -5.49 17.14
C PHE A 59 8.76 -5.57 17.77
N TRP A 60 7.76 -5.17 16.98
CA TRP A 60 6.38 -5.12 17.45
C TRP A 60 5.71 -6.47 17.35
N GLN A 61 4.80 -6.74 18.27
CA GLN A 61 4.05 -7.99 18.31
C GLN A 61 2.57 -7.71 18.10
N ALA A 62 2.07 -8.06 16.93
CA ALA A 62 0.66 -7.95 16.59
C ALA A 62 -0.04 -9.30 16.57
N GLU A 63 -1.36 -9.26 16.62
CA GLU A 63 -2.24 -10.40 16.47
C GLU A 63 -3.52 -10.01 15.73
N SER A 64 -4.25 -11.01 15.21
CA SER A 64 -5.56 -10.78 14.59
C SER A 64 -6.59 -10.30 15.60
N ALA A 65 -7.39 -9.31 15.22
CA ALA A 65 -8.45 -8.71 16.03
C ALA A 65 -9.83 -8.75 15.36
N GLY A 66 -10.04 -9.68 14.45
CA GLY A 66 -11.28 -9.85 13.71
C GLY A 66 -11.13 -9.58 12.22
N VAL A 67 -12.23 -9.68 11.50
CA VAL A 67 -12.30 -9.47 10.04
C VAL A 67 -13.43 -8.53 9.70
N ALA A 68 -13.34 -7.89 8.54
CA ALA A 68 -14.44 -7.12 7.96
C ALA A 68 -14.35 -7.14 6.44
N ASP A 69 -15.51 -6.98 5.79
CA ASP A 69 -15.59 -6.85 4.34
C ASP A 69 -14.97 -5.55 3.87
N PHE A 70 -14.34 -5.62 2.69
CA PHE A 70 -13.83 -4.44 1.98
C PHE A 70 -14.04 -4.59 0.47
N LYS A 71 -14.09 -3.46 -0.20
CA LYS A 71 -13.94 -3.33 -1.64
C LYS A 71 -13.10 -2.11 -1.95
N THR A 72 -12.00 -2.31 -2.67
CA THR A 72 -11.07 -1.24 -3.05
C THR A 72 -10.65 -1.36 -4.50
N ARG A 73 -9.76 -0.47 -4.94
CA ARG A 73 -9.23 -0.48 -6.30
C ARG A 73 -7.72 -0.54 -6.34
N PHE A 74 -7.19 -1.01 -7.45
CA PHE A 74 -5.79 -0.86 -7.83
C PHE A 74 -5.63 -0.65 -9.32
N ILE A 75 -4.58 0.06 -9.73
CA ILE A 75 -4.21 0.24 -11.14
C ILE A 75 -2.95 -0.57 -11.40
N VAL A 76 -2.94 -1.28 -12.52
CA VAL A 76 -1.79 -2.06 -12.99
C VAL A 76 -1.25 -1.42 -14.26
N TYR A 77 0.04 -1.11 -14.24
CA TYR A 77 0.85 -0.75 -15.40
C TYR A 77 1.76 -1.93 -15.71
N ALA A 78 1.66 -2.48 -16.90
CA ALA A 78 2.42 -3.66 -17.29
C ALA A 78 2.91 -3.56 -18.73
N PRO A 79 4.13 -4.05 -19.05
CA PRO A 79 4.61 -4.14 -20.43
C PRO A 79 3.61 -4.93 -21.29
N ARG A 80 3.25 -4.41 -22.47
CA ARG A 80 2.39 -5.14 -23.43
C ARG A 80 3.11 -6.34 -24.02
N ASN A 81 4.42 -6.19 -24.25
CA ASN A 81 5.26 -7.32 -24.66
C ASN A 81 5.85 -7.99 -23.41
N PRO A 82 5.47 -9.25 -23.10
CA PRO A 82 6.01 -9.97 -21.95
C PRO A 82 7.53 -10.13 -21.93
N ALA A 83 8.19 -10.07 -23.09
CA ALA A 83 9.64 -10.15 -23.18
C ALA A 83 10.36 -8.91 -22.60
N ASN A 84 9.63 -7.79 -22.47
CA ASN A 84 10.14 -6.56 -21.87
C ASN A 84 9.96 -6.52 -20.34
N PHE A 85 9.24 -7.50 -19.76
CA PHE A 85 9.04 -7.57 -18.31
C PHE A 85 10.27 -8.12 -17.61
N ASN A 86 10.78 -7.42 -16.62
CA ASN A 86 11.99 -7.81 -15.86
C ASN A 86 11.73 -8.78 -14.70
N GLY A 87 10.49 -9.28 -14.54
CA GLY A 87 10.10 -10.20 -13.47
C GLY A 87 9.68 -9.51 -12.14
N THR A 88 9.81 -8.19 -12.03
CA THR A 88 9.57 -7.47 -10.77
C THR A 88 8.33 -6.59 -10.87
N VAL A 89 7.46 -6.72 -9.87
CA VAL A 89 6.32 -5.84 -9.64
C VAL A 89 6.67 -4.87 -8.51
N VAL A 90 6.48 -3.58 -8.74
CA VAL A 90 6.50 -2.56 -7.70
C VAL A 90 5.07 -2.34 -7.22
N LEU A 91 4.76 -2.75 -5.99
CA LEU A 91 3.46 -2.54 -5.34
C LEU A 91 3.52 -1.27 -4.50
N THR A 92 2.82 -0.24 -4.94
CA THR A 92 2.77 1.05 -4.25
C THR A 92 1.58 1.14 -3.31
N TRP A 93 1.87 1.47 -2.06
CA TRP A 93 0.88 1.94 -1.10
C TRP A 93 0.55 3.40 -1.41
N ASN A 94 -0.61 3.67 -2.00
CA ASN A 94 -1.00 5.03 -2.36
C ASN A 94 -1.04 5.94 -1.13
N ASN A 95 -0.41 7.12 -1.23
CA ASN A 95 -0.44 8.12 -0.19
C ASN A 95 -1.77 8.88 -0.22
N VAL A 96 -2.41 9.06 0.94
CA VAL A 96 -3.72 9.73 1.04
C VAL A 96 -3.69 11.00 1.91
N THR A 97 -2.52 11.59 2.11
CA THR A 97 -2.34 12.81 2.93
C THR A 97 -3.22 13.97 2.47
N ALA A 98 -3.48 14.07 1.18
CA ALA A 98 -4.34 15.13 0.61
C ALA A 98 -5.83 14.78 0.61
N GLY A 99 -6.25 13.65 1.20
CA GLY A 99 -7.64 13.19 1.16
C GLY A 99 -8.04 12.51 -0.14
N HIS A 100 -7.09 12.12 -0.95
CA HIS A 100 -7.24 11.32 -2.16
C HIS A 100 -5.93 10.59 -2.44
N ASP A 101 -5.96 9.62 -3.34
CA ASP A 101 -4.76 8.91 -3.77
C ASP A 101 -3.79 9.86 -4.46
N LEU A 102 -2.56 9.88 -4.00
CA LEU A 102 -1.44 10.56 -4.64
C LEU A 102 -0.58 9.54 -5.38
N PHE A 103 -0.32 9.81 -6.64
CA PHE A 103 0.49 8.99 -7.51
C PHE A 103 1.96 9.41 -7.39
N GLN A 104 2.81 8.55 -6.87
CA GLN A 104 4.22 8.91 -6.60
C GLN A 104 5.22 7.93 -7.21
N ALA A 105 4.76 6.93 -7.94
CA ALA A 105 5.61 5.84 -8.43
C ALA A 105 5.75 5.79 -9.95
N ASP A 106 4.86 6.38 -10.72
CA ASP A 106 4.87 6.37 -12.17
C ASP A 106 6.00 7.24 -12.72
N SER A 107 7.09 6.64 -13.11
CA SER A 107 8.23 7.33 -13.72
C SER A 107 8.72 6.59 -14.96
N LYS A 108 9.29 7.35 -15.91
CA LYS A 108 9.93 6.74 -17.08
C LYS A 108 10.94 5.68 -16.67
N THR A 109 11.70 5.89 -15.61
CA THR A 109 12.70 4.92 -15.14
C THR A 109 12.09 3.58 -14.78
N ILE A 110 10.92 3.56 -14.12
CA ILE A 110 10.19 2.31 -13.82
C ILE A 110 9.84 1.58 -15.12
N PHE A 111 9.21 2.28 -16.06
CA PHE A 111 8.70 1.67 -17.29
C PHE A 111 9.81 1.31 -18.27
N GLU A 112 10.80 2.17 -18.49
CA GLU A 112 11.94 1.92 -19.39
C GLU A 112 12.84 0.75 -18.92
N ASN A 113 12.75 0.37 -17.62
CA ASN A 113 13.48 -0.78 -17.07
C ASN A 113 12.61 -2.03 -16.93
N GLY A 114 11.42 -2.06 -17.51
CA GLY A 114 10.57 -3.24 -17.62
C GLY A 114 9.88 -3.69 -16.33
N PHE A 115 9.76 -2.83 -15.33
CA PHE A 115 8.99 -3.14 -14.12
C PHE A 115 7.49 -3.07 -14.41
N ALA A 116 6.71 -3.96 -13.82
CA ALA A 116 5.28 -3.68 -13.65
C ALA A 116 5.06 -2.82 -12.40
N LEU A 117 4.09 -1.91 -12.46
CA LEU A 117 3.74 -1.05 -11.35
C LEU A 117 2.28 -1.29 -10.96
N VAL A 118 2.03 -1.48 -9.67
CA VAL A 118 0.68 -1.64 -9.11
C VAL A 118 0.45 -0.57 -8.05
N CYS A 119 -0.57 0.25 -8.23
CA CYS A 119 -0.91 1.35 -7.34
C CYS A 119 -2.22 1.05 -6.62
N LEU A 120 -2.15 0.81 -5.32
CA LEU A 120 -3.24 0.27 -4.50
C LEU A 120 -3.79 1.31 -3.52
N THR A 121 -5.10 1.49 -3.52
CA THR A 121 -5.83 2.24 -2.50
C THR A 121 -6.12 1.32 -1.32
N THR A 122 -5.52 1.57 -0.15
CA THR A 122 -5.68 0.73 1.04
C THR A 122 -6.34 1.43 2.21
N GLN A 123 -6.61 2.73 2.09
CA GLN A 123 -7.08 3.55 3.19
C GLN A 123 -8.42 4.19 2.89
N LYS A 124 -9.25 4.31 3.94
CA LYS A 124 -10.58 4.91 3.90
C LYS A 124 -10.57 6.33 3.30
N ALA A 125 -9.57 7.14 3.65
CA ALA A 125 -9.45 8.51 3.14
C ALA A 125 -9.26 8.57 1.62
N GLY A 126 -8.63 7.58 0.98
CA GLY A 126 -8.51 7.50 -0.47
C GLY A 126 -9.87 7.33 -1.16
N ILE A 127 -10.80 6.61 -0.53
CA ILE A 127 -12.13 6.34 -1.06
C ILE A 127 -13.09 7.48 -0.73
N GLU A 128 -13.25 7.84 0.54
CA GLU A 128 -14.26 8.80 1.01
C GLU A 128 -13.81 10.26 0.91
N GLY A 129 -12.50 10.50 0.83
CA GLY A 129 -11.92 11.83 0.97
C GLY A 129 -11.90 12.33 2.41
N LEU A 130 -11.30 13.51 2.63
CA LEU A 130 -11.25 14.17 3.93
C LEU A 130 -12.21 15.36 3.99
N PRO A 131 -12.91 15.57 5.14
CA PRO A 131 -13.73 16.77 5.33
C PRO A 131 -12.90 18.06 5.28
N PRO A 132 -13.44 19.17 4.75
CA PRO A 132 -14.79 19.35 4.24
C PRO A 132 -14.96 19.00 2.75
N LEU A 133 -13.87 18.73 2.01
CA LEU A 133 -13.89 18.65 0.55
C LEU A 133 -14.33 17.29 0.01
N HIS A 134 -14.09 16.21 0.76
CA HIS A 134 -14.42 14.83 0.36
C HIS A 134 -14.00 14.48 -1.09
N GLN A 135 -12.75 14.86 -1.45
CA GLN A 135 -12.20 14.70 -2.79
C GLN A 135 -11.61 13.30 -3.08
N GLY A 136 -12.00 12.29 -2.32
CA GLY A 136 -11.64 10.88 -2.58
C GLY A 136 -12.34 10.33 -3.83
N LEU A 137 -12.20 9.03 -4.07
CA LEU A 137 -12.75 8.35 -5.24
C LEU A 137 -14.27 8.57 -5.39
N HIS A 138 -15.03 8.50 -4.30
CA HIS A 138 -16.48 8.76 -4.31
C HIS A 138 -16.81 10.17 -4.79
N GLY A 139 -16.07 11.18 -4.32
CA GLY A 139 -16.30 12.57 -4.69
C GLY A 139 -15.89 12.89 -6.12
N TRP A 140 -14.90 12.18 -6.65
CA TRP A 140 -14.41 12.40 -8.00
C TRP A 140 -15.34 11.76 -9.06
N ASP A 141 -15.68 10.48 -8.88
CA ASP A 141 -16.55 9.75 -9.83
C ASP A 141 -17.42 8.72 -9.11
N ALA A 142 -18.59 9.14 -8.65
CA ALA A 142 -19.51 8.26 -7.95
C ALA A 142 -20.09 7.15 -8.86
N GLU A 143 -20.21 7.38 -10.19
CA GLU A 143 -20.67 6.37 -11.12
C GLU A 143 -19.72 5.17 -11.17
N ARG A 144 -18.41 5.44 -11.06
CA ARG A 144 -17.36 4.42 -11.12
C ARG A 144 -17.05 3.78 -9.75
N TYR A 145 -17.10 4.56 -8.67
CA TYR A 145 -16.51 4.17 -7.39
C TYR A 145 -17.46 4.07 -6.20
N SER A 146 -18.77 4.34 -6.37
CA SER A 146 -19.71 4.42 -5.23
C SER A 146 -19.86 3.16 -4.41
N ASP A 147 -19.49 1.99 -4.93
CA ASP A 147 -19.55 0.72 -4.23
C ASP A 147 -18.24 0.32 -3.52
N LEU A 148 -17.19 1.12 -3.67
CA LEU A 148 -15.93 0.92 -2.95
C LEU A 148 -16.11 1.28 -1.47
N HIS A 149 -15.51 0.49 -0.58
CA HIS A 149 -15.54 0.78 0.85
C HIS A 149 -14.37 0.12 1.59
N ILE A 150 -13.77 0.86 2.49
CA ILE A 150 -12.85 0.37 3.51
C ILE A 150 -13.38 0.90 4.85
N PRO A 151 -14.00 0.06 5.69
CA PRO A 151 -14.64 0.54 6.92
C PRO A 151 -13.64 1.10 7.92
N SER A 152 -12.40 0.60 7.92
CA SER A 152 -11.34 1.03 8.84
C SER A 152 -9.96 0.87 8.22
N ASP A 153 -9.05 1.80 8.53
CA ASP A 153 -7.63 1.69 8.16
C ASP A 153 -6.90 0.55 8.91
N ASP A 154 -7.52 -0.07 9.93
CA ASP A 154 -7.00 -1.28 10.59
C ASP A 154 -6.93 -2.48 9.63
N LEU A 155 -7.72 -2.46 8.54
CA LEU A 155 -7.73 -3.47 7.49
C LEU A 155 -6.62 -3.27 6.44
N SER A 156 -6.07 -2.07 6.35
CA SER A 156 -5.18 -1.67 5.25
C SER A 156 -3.96 -2.57 5.10
N PHE A 157 -3.46 -3.11 6.20
CA PHE A 157 -2.29 -3.98 6.21
C PHE A 157 -2.57 -5.35 5.59
N ASP A 158 -3.73 -5.96 5.90
CA ASP A 158 -4.11 -7.22 5.29
C ASP A 158 -4.55 -7.05 3.83
N ILE A 159 -5.25 -5.97 3.50
CA ILE A 159 -5.57 -5.60 2.11
C ILE A 159 -4.29 -5.51 1.28
N PHE A 160 -3.23 -4.90 1.82
CA PHE A 160 -1.93 -4.80 1.14
C PHE A 160 -1.27 -6.16 0.96
N SER A 161 -1.32 -7.04 1.98
CA SER A 161 -0.83 -8.42 1.89
C SER A 161 -1.58 -9.22 0.83
N GLN A 162 -2.91 -9.15 0.82
CA GLN A 162 -3.74 -9.87 -0.15
C GLN A 162 -3.45 -9.41 -1.60
N ALA A 163 -3.29 -8.10 -1.81
CA ALA A 163 -2.93 -7.57 -3.11
C ALA A 163 -1.55 -8.08 -3.57
N ALA A 164 -0.55 -8.10 -2.68
CA ALA A 164 0.78 -8.62 -2.99
C ALA A 164 0.74 -10.09 -3.40
N GLU A 165 -0.08 -10.92 -2.73
CA GLU A 165 -0.25 -12.33 -3.10
C GLU A 165 -0.94 -12.50 -4.45
N LEU A 166 -1.95 -11.67 -4.74
CA LEU A 166 -2.71 -11.72 -6.00
C LEU A 166 -1.92 -11.28 -7.23
N ILE A 167 -0.86 -10.51 -7.05
CA ILE A 167 0.05 -10.09 -8.13
C ILE A 167 1.38 -10.83 -8.10
N GLY A 168 1.65 -11.60 -7.07
CA GLY A 168 2.93 -12.23 -6.79
C GLY A 168 3.21 -13.49 -7.63
N PRO A 169 4.40 -14.11 -7.41
CA PRO A 169 4.86 -15.27 -8.17
C PRO A 169 3.98 -16.52 -7.98
N ASN A 170 3.36 -16.66 -6.82
CA ASN A 170 2.56 -17.82 -6.45
C ASN A 170 1.04 -17.56 -6.55
N ARG A 171 0.64 -16.49 -7.27
CA ARG A 171 -0.77 -16.15 -7.43
C ARG A 171 -1.56 -17.28 -8.08
N ALA A 172 -2.74 -17.56 -7.53
CA ALA A 172 -3.68 -18.46 -8.17
C ALA A 172 -4.34 -17.73 -9.36
N VAL A 173 -4.17 -18.27 -10.56
CA VAL A 173 -4.78 -17.69 -11.78
C VAL A 173 -6.11 -18.38 -12.02
N GLU A 174 -7.09 -18.13 -11.14
CA GLU A 174 -8.48 -18.51 -11.36
C GLU A 174 -9.29 -17.25 -11.71
N GLY A 175 -9.82 -17.19 -12.95
CA GLY A 175 -10.59 -16.06 -13.42
C GLY A 175 -9.71 -14.92 -13.97
N ILE A 176 -9.78 -13.74 -13.36
CA ILE A 176 -9.06 -12.54 -13.84
C ILE A 176 -7.64 -12.52 -13.30
N ASP A 177 -6.65 -12.60 -14.18
CA ASP A 177 -5.24 -12.35 -13.84
C ASP A 177 -4.89 -10.88 -14.11
N PRO A 178 -4.71 -10.05 -13.07
CA PRO A 178 -4.37 -8.63 -13.25
C PRO A 178 -2.98 -8.42 -13.86
N MET A 179 -2.12 -9.44 -13.79
CA MET A 179 -0.78 -9.41 -14.38
C MET A 179 -0.75 -9.95 -15.82
N SER A 180 -1.92 -10.30 -16.41
CA SER A 180 -2.08 -10.70 -17.81
C SER A 180 -1.09 -11.81 -18.26
N GLY A 181 -0.81 -12.79 -17.40
CA GLY A 181 0.08 -13.91 -17.68
C GLY A 181 1.58 -13.59 -17.54
N LEU A 182 1.98 -12.39 -17.14
CA LEU A 182 3.39 -12.06 -16.89
C LEU A 182 3.98 -12.98 -15.82
N LYS A 183 5.19 -13.46 -16.04
CA LYS A 183 5.91 -14.29 -15.08
C LYS A 183 6.52 -13.40 -13.99
N VAL A 184 5.75 -13.14 -12.93
CA VAL A 184 6.24 -12.40 -11.78
C VAL A 184 7.22 -13.28 -10.98
N GLU A 185 8.36 -12.70 -10.62
CA GLU A 185 9.40 -13.34 -9.81
C GLU A 185 9.54 -12.68 -8.44
N ARG A 186 9.25 -11.36 -8.35
CA ARG A 186 9.39 -10.58 -7.12
C ARG A 186 8.33 -9.50 -7.00
N VAL A 187 7.96 -9.21 -5.76
CA VAL A 187 7.12 -8.08 -5.38
C VAL A 187 7.91 -7.16 -4.44
N ILE A 188 8.14 -5.93 -4.86
CA ILE A 188 8.79 -4.89 -4.06
C ILE A 188 7.73 -3.90 -3.61
N ALA A 189 7.55 -3.76 -2.30
CA ALA A 189 6.64 -2.78 -1.73
C ALA A 189 7.27 -1.39 -1.69
N GLN A 190 6.53 -0.37 -2.12
CA GLN A 190 6.96 1.02 -2.10
C GLN A 190 5.93 1.91 -1.41
N GLY A 191 6.41 2.88 -0.65
CA GLY A 191 5.57 3.93 -0.07
C GLY A 191 6.38 5.18 0.24
N ALA A 192 5.73 6.34 0.13
CA ALA A 192 6.39 7.62 0.37
C ALA A 192 5.65 8.46 1.42
N SER A 193 6.40 9.13 2.29
CA SER A 193 5.87 10.01 3.34
C SER A 193 4.92 9.24 4.28
N GLN A 194 3.63 9.56 4.31
CA GLN A 194 2.62 8.87 5.11
C GLN A 194 2.57 7.36 4.81
N SER A 195 2.64 6.96 3.56
CA SER A 195 2.64 5.54 3.20
C SER A 195 3.97 4.84 3.51
N ALA A 196 5.10 5.55 3.57
CA ALA A 196 6.33 4.99 4.15
C ALA A 196 6.14 4.67 5.65
N GLY A 197 5.43 5.51 6.40
CA GLY A 197 5.03 5.21 7.78
C GLY A 197 4.12 3.99 7.90
N ARG A 198 3.20 3.79 6.93
CA ARG A 198 2.37 2.57 6.86
C ARG A 198 3.24 1.33 6.60
N LEU A 199 4.16 1.40 5.66
CA LEU A 199 5.11 0.31 5.40
C LEU A 199 6.01 0.03 6.60
N ALA A 200 6.46 1.05 7.35
CA ALA A 200 7.21 0.84 8.57
C ALA A 200 6.40 0.04 9.62
N THR A 201 5.12 0.32 9.76
CA THR A 201 4.22 -0.48 10.62
C THR A 201 4.03 -1.89 10.06
N PHE A 202 3.87 -2.04 8.75
CA PHE A 202 3.80 -3.35 8.10
C PHE A 202 5.06 -4.17 8.38
N ILE A 203 6.24 -3.62 8.14
CA ILE A 203 7.54 -4.25 8.40
C ILE A 203 7.64 -4.70 9.86
N ASN A 204 7.32 -3.80 10.80
CA ASN A 204 7.55 -4.03 12.22
C ASN A 204 6.54 -4.96 12.89
N ALA A 205 5.28 -4.96 12.43
CA ALA A 205 4.18 -5.65 13.10
C ALA A 205 3.57 -6.79 12.28
N ILE A 206 3.47 -6.64 10.94
CA ILE A 206 2.69 -7.54 10.09
C ILE A 206 3.57 -8.54 9.36
N ALA A 207 4.67 -8.09 8.75
CA ALA A 207 5.58 -8.96 8.01
C ALA A 207 6.09 -10.18 8.81
N PRO A 208 6.29 -10.12 10.15
CA PRO A 208 6.62 -11.30 10.95
C PRO A 208 5.51 -12.36 11.00
N ILE A 209 4.26 -11.96 10.73
CA ILE A 209 3.09 -12.85 10.73
C ILE A 209 2.87 -13.41 9.32
N ARG A 210 2.93 -12.52 8.32
CA ARG A 210 2.68 -12.83 6.90
C ARG A 210 3.43 -11.84 6.02
N ASN A 211 4.41 -12.33 5.27
CA ASN A 211 5.19 -11.48 4.38
C ASN A 211 5.20 -11.99 2.93
N PRO A 212 4.34 -11.49 2.05
CA PRO A 212 4.36 -11.79 0.62
C PRO A 212 5.27 -10.83 -0.18
N ILE A 213 6.15 -10.09 0.49
CA ILE A 213 6.98 -9.01 -0.09
C ILE A 213 8.44 -9.45 -0.09
N ASP A 214 9.13 -9.26 -1.22
CA ASP A 214 10.54 -9.62 -1.41
C ASP A 214 11.51 -8.47 -1.09
N GLY A 215 11.00 -7.26 -0.87
CA GLY A 215 11.79 -6.10 -0.47
C GLY A 215 10.94 -4.84 -0.29
N PHE A 216 11.47 -3.87 0.44
CA PHE A 216 10.74 -2.64 0.77
C PHE A 216 11.54 -1.40 0.38
N ILE A 217 10.84 -0.39 -0.17
CA ILE A 217 11.37 0.95 -0.45
C ILE A 217 10.54 1.98 0.30
N LEU A 218 11.13 2.62 1.30
CA LEU A 218 10.53 3.68 2.07
C LEU A 218 11.13 5.02 1.62
N GLN A 219 10.32 5.85 0.97
CA GLN A 219 10.75 7.16 0.50
C GLN A 219 10.21 8.25 1.43
N ILE A 220 11.02 9.30 1.67
CA ILE A 220 10.62 10.43 2.51
C ILE A 220 10.08 9.93 3.86
N TYR A 221 10.80 8.97 4.48
CA TYR A 221 10.41 8.33 5.71
C TYR A 221 10.86 9.13 6.93
N PHE A 222 9.91 9.61 7.73
CA PHE A 222 10.17 10.46 8.91
C PHE A 222 10.55 9.70 10.18
N GLY A 223 10.89 8.42 10.11
CA GLY A 223 11.37 7.63 11.25
C GLY A 223 10.28 7.18 12.21
N SER A 224 9.02 7.15 11.77
CA SER A 224 7.90 6.69 12.60
C SER A 224 6.93 5.85 11.77
N GLY A 225 6.55 4.69 12.28
CA GLY A 225 5.39 3.97 11.79
C GLY A 225 4.10 4.72 12.11
N THR A 226 3.00 4.29 11.53
CA THR A 226 1.64 4.75 11.85
C THR A 226 1.00 3.85 12.91
N ALA A 227 -0.05 4.31 13.56
CA ALA A 227 -0.81 3.46 14.48
C ALA A 227 -1.37 2.23 13.74
N LEU A 228 -1.26 1.06 14.38
CA LEU A 228 -1.81 -0.20 13.89
C LEU A 228 -3.33 -0.23 14.02
N GLU A 229 -3.85 0.34 15.12
CA GLU A 229 -5.28 0.38 15.44
C GLU A 229 -5.77 1.82 15.47
N VAL A 230 -6.75 2.14 14.67
CA VAL A 230 -7.41 3.46 14.63
C VAL A 230 -8.94 3.34 14.74
N GLY A 231 -9.47 2.11 14.67
CA GLY A 231 -10.91 1.82 14.65
C GLY A 231 -11.57 2.31 13.36
N ASP A 232 -12.87 2.50 13.39
CA ASP A 232 -13.65 2.89 12.20
C ASP A 232 -13.57 4.40 11.89
N THR A 233 -12.69 5.13 12.57
CA THR A 233 -12.48 6.56 12.37
C THR A 233 -11.79 6.82 11.03
N LEU A 234 -12.26 7.85 10.32
CA LEU A 234 -11.56 8.38 9.15
C LEU A 234 -10.26 9.06 9.61
N VAL A 235 -9.13 8.52 9.19
CA VAL A 235 -7.81 9.02 9.61
C VAL A 235 -7.38 10.17 8.72
N ASP A 236 -7.25 11.36 9.32
CA ASP A 236 -6.60 12.52 8.73
C ASP A 236 -5.21 12.66 9.36
N ILE A 237 -4.16 12.35 8.60
CA ILE A 237 -2.78 12.42 9.11
C ILE A 237 -2.35 13.83 9.52
N ASN A 238 -3.05 14.85 9.03
CA ASN A 238 -2.77 16.25 9.38
C ASN A 238 -3.38 16.65 10.74
N LYS A 239 -4.10 15.73 11.39
CA LYS A 239 -4.72 15.92 12.71
C LYS A 239 -4.20 14.92 13.73
N PRO A 240 -4.25 15.24 15.01
CA PRO A 240 -3.92 14.28 16.07
C PRO A 240 -4.75 12.99 15.95
N LEU A 241 -4.10 11.85 16.17
CA LEU A 241 -4.80 10.56 16.21
C LEU A 241 -5.83 10.53 17.35
N PRO A 242 -7.01 9.93 17.14
CA PRO A 242 -8.03 9.85 18.17
C PRO A 242 -7.64 8.86 19.28
N GLY A 243 -8.03 9.20 20.51
CA GLY A 243 -8.10 8.29 21.64
C GLY A 243 -6.85 7.48 21.97
N ASN A 244 -7.01 6.16 22.04
CA ASN A 244 -5.95 5.24 22.45
C ASN A 244 -4.86 5.00 21.37
N ALA A 245 -5.14 5.28 20.10
CA ALA A 245 -4.18 5.14 19.03
C ALA A 245 -2.93 6.02 19.26
N ALA A 246 -3.14 7.27 19.68
CA ALA A 246 -2.05 8.19 20.00
C ALA A 246 -1.20 7.73 21.21
N LYS A 247 -1.77 6.96 22.13
CA LYS A 247 -1.07 6.48 23.32
C LYS A 247 -0.17 5.27 23.04
N ARG A 248 -0.51 4.47 22.02
CA ARG A 248 0.22 3.26 21.67
C ARG A 248 1.43 3.51 20.76
N LEU A 249 1.38 4.59 19.96
CA LEU A 249 2.47 4.98 19.09
C LEU A 249 3.47 5.84 19.85
N GLN A 250 4.64 5.31 20.15
CA GLN A 250 5.66 5.96 20.99
C GLN A 250 6.71 6.73 20.16
N GLY A 251 6.27 7.59 19.25
CA GLY A 251 7.18 8.46 18.52
C GLY A 251 8.05 7.72 17.48
N LYS A 252 9.32 8.12 17.38
CA LYS A 252 10.23 7.54 16.39
C LYS A 252 10.67 6.13 16.73
N ASN A 253 10.71 5.26 15.70
CA ASN A 253 11.06 3.84 15.85
C ASN A 253 12.08 3.39 14.81
N LEU A 254 12.80 2.34 15.14
CA LEU A 254 13.65 1.60 14.22
C LEU A 254 12.80 0.67 13.34
N LEU A 255 13.34 0.26 12.22
CA LEU A 255 12.81 -0.84 11.41
C LEU A 255 13.48 -2.14 11.90
N ARG A 256 12.70 -3.22 11.95
CA ARG A 256 13.27 -4.54 12.29
C ARG A 256 14.15 -5.04 11.16
N ASP A 257 15.18 -5.80 11.48
CA ASP A 257 16.22 -6.29 10.56
C ASP A 257 16.29 -7.83 10.48
N ASP A 258 15.27 -8.53 10.98
CA ASP A 258 15.24 -10.00 11.06
C ASP A 258 14.26 -10.66 10.05
N LEU A 259 13.77 -9.91 9.07
CA LEU A 259 12.82 -10.44 8.06
C LEU A 259 13.48 -11.24 6.94
N GLY A 260 14.79 -11.10 6.76
CA GLY A 260 15.52 -11.76 5.66
C GLY A 260 15.21 -11.20 4.27
N VAL A 261 14.62 -10.00 4.19
CA VAL A 261 14.37 -9.27 2.94
C VAL A 261 14.95 -7.85 3.04
N PRO A 262 15.44 -7.27 1.93
CA PRO A 262 16.05 -5.94 1.96
C PRO A 262 15.02 -4.85 2.25
N ILE A 263 15.44 -3.87 3.05
CA ILE A 263 14.68 -2.64 3.33
C ILE A 263 15.55 -1.45 2.93
N PHE A 264 15.08 -0.68 1.94
CA PHE A 264 15.79 0.47 1.42
C PHE A 264 15.07 1.76 1.79
N VAL A 265 15.76 2.66 2.51
CA VAL A 265 15.22 3.96 2.93
C VAL A 265 15.87 5.06 2.10
N VAL A 266 15.04 5.85 1.40
CA VAL A 266 15.48 6.98 0.56
C VAL A 266 14.90 8.27 1.15
N ASN A 267 15.76 9.09 1.73
CA ASN A 267 15.40 10.32 2.40
C ASN A 267 16.10 11.52 1.78
N SER A 268 15.43 12.67 1.80
CA SER A 268 16.05 13.97 1.55
C SER A 268 16.81 14.46 2.79
N GLU A 269 17.47 15.61 2.69
CA GLU A 269 18.14 16.24 3.82
C GLU A 269 17.18 16.53 4.99
N LEU A 270 15.92 16.89 4.69
CA LEU A 270 14.92 17.19 5.72
C LEU A 270 14.64 15.97 6.60
N GLU A 271 14.33 14.82 5.97
CA GLU A 271 14.07 13.59 6.73
C GLU A 271 15.34 13.08 7.40
N ALA A 272 16.51 13.20 6.76
CA ALA A 272 17.77 12.79 7.34
C ALA A 272 18.05 13.53 8.66
N ILE A 273 17.79 14.82 8.73
CA ILE A 273 17.91 15.63 9.95
C ILE A 273 16.82 15.23 10.95
N ALA A 274 15.56 15.15 10.52
CA ALA A 274 14.43 14.85 11.40
C ALA A 274 14.52 13.45 12.02
N CYS A 275 15.17 12.49 11.34
CA CYS A 275 15.25 11.08 11.73
C CYS A 275 16.62 10.68 12.29
N PHE A 276 17.52 11.62 12.53
CA PHE A 276 18.89 11.32 12.96
C PHE A 276 18.95 10.35 14.14
N GLY A 277 18.06 10.48 15.11
CA GLY A 277 17.99 9.62 16.29
C GLY A 277 17.48 8.19 16.04
N VAL A 278 17.02 7.85 14.85
CA VAL A 278 16.55 6.50 14.45
C VAL A 278 17.22 6.01 13.17
N ARG A 279 18.28 6.67 12.74
CA ARG A 279 19.09 6.21 11.61
C ARG A 279 19.75 4.88 11.99
N GLN A 280 19.55 3.88 11.14
CA GLN A 280 20.18 2.59 11.25
C GLN A 280 21.42 2.52 10.34
N PRO A 281 22.47 1.79 10.74
CA PRO A 281 23.58 1.50 9.85
C PRO A 281 23.11 0.64 8.68
N ASN A 282 23.85 0.70 7.58
CA ASN A 282 23.65 -0.28 6.50
C ASN A 282 24.02 -1.66 7.03
N THR A 283 23.21 -2.65 6.75
CA THR A 283 23.47 -4.05 7.05
C THR A 283 23.84 -4.78 5.76
N GLU A 284 24.71 -5.78 5.84
CA GLU A 284 24.90 -6.75 4.77
C GLU A 284 23.80 -7.80 4.94
N THR A 285 22.82 -7.82 4.03
CA THR A 285 21.76 -8.85 3.99
C THR A 285 21.91 -9.73 2.76
#